data_cceccd9d52fca3859eb486ebec780c3c
#
_entry.id   cceccd9d52fca3859eb486ebec780c3c
#
_cell.length_a   1.000
_cell.length_b   1.000
_cell.length_c   1.000
_cell.angle_alpha   90.00
_cell.angle_beta   90.00
_cell.angle_gamma   90.00
#
_symmetry.space_group_name_H-M   'P 1'
#
loop_
_entity.id
_entity.type
_entity.pdbx_description
1 polymer ?
#
loop_
_entity_poly.entity_id
_entity_poly.type
_entity_poly.pdbx_seq_one_letter_code
_entity_poly.pdbx_strand_id
1 'polypeptide(L)'
;MVKALFDTNILIDYLNAVPEARTELRRYTEKAVSIITWMEVMVGADHDLEAGTRSFLSGFDIVAVDEEIAERAVSLRRSHRIKLPDAVIWATAQVHAMLLVTRNTKDFPVGDPGVRAPYSL
;
A
#
# COMPACT_ATOMS: atom_id res chain seq x y z
N MET A 1 -6.69 8.11 16.01
CA MET A 1 -5.68 7.12 15.61
C MET A 1 -5.47 7.17 14.10
N VAL A 2 -4.24 6.96 13.69
CA VAL A 2 -3.89 6.98 12.27
C VAL A 2 -4.20 5.62 11.65
N LYS A 3 -4.96 5.62 10.56
CA LYS A 3 -5.15 4.42 9.75
C LYS A 3 -4.09 4.44 8.65
N ALA A 4 -3.38 3.33 8.49
CA ALA A 4 -2.29 3.21 7.52
C ALA A 4 -2.76 2.42 6.31
N LEU A 5 -2.43 2.93 5.12
CA LEU A 5 -2.57 2.20 3.86
C LEU A 5 -1.18 1.77 3.42
N PHE A 6 -0.95 0.48 3.31
CA PHE A 6 0.39 -0.04 2.98
C PHE A 6 0.53 -0.23 1.48
N ASP A 7 1.64 0.29 0.94
CA ASP A 7 2.03 0.00 -0.43
C ASP A 7 2.48 -1.47 -0.54
N THR A 8 2.38 -2.00 -1.73
CA THR A 8 2.69 -3.39 -2.05
C THR A 8 4.08 -3.81 -1.58
N ASN A 9 5.09 -2.92 -1.74
CA ASN A 9 6.47 -3.25 -1.37
C ASN A 9 6.63 -3.59 0.12
N ILE A 10 5.87 -2.94 1.00
CA ILE A 10 5.93 -3.22 2.45
C ILE A 10 5.42 -4.65 2.74
N LEU A 11 4.32 -5.05 2.09
CA LEU A 11 3.76 -6.38 2.28
C LEU A 11 4.68 -7.47 1.71
N ILE A 12 5.26 -7.23 0.54
CA ILE A 12 6.22 -8.14 -0.06
C ILE A 12 7.44 -8.29 0.86
N ASP A 13 7.95 -7.19 1.41
CA ASP A 13 9.06 -7.22 2.36
C ASP A 13 8.72 -8.08 3.58
N TYR A 14 7.50 -7.89 4.12
CA TYR A 14 7.05 -8.71 5.26
C TYR A 14 7.04 -10.20 4.91
N LEU A 15 6.51 -10.55 3.74
CA LEU A 15 6.43 -11.95 3.31
C LEU A 15 7.83 -12.53 3.04
N ASN A 16 8.81 -11.67 2.75
CA ASN A 16 10.20 -12.05 2.60
C ASN A 16 10.98 -12.00 3.92
N ALA A 17 10.29 -11.91 5.04
CA ALA A 17 10.84 -11.91 6.38
C ALA A 17 11.77 -10.73 6.69
N VAL A 18 11.52 -9.57 6.08
CA VAL A 18 12.26 -8.33 6.37
C VAL A 18 11.80 -7.82 7.74
N PRO A 19 12.70 -7.73 8.75
CA PRO A 19 12.29 -7.38 10.11
C PRO A 19 11.69 -5.97 10.22
N GLU A 20 12.19 -5.02 9.43
CA GLU A 20 11.70 -3.63 9.44
C GLU A 20 10.24 -3.55 8.98
N ALA A 21 9.84 -4.38 8.01
CA ALA A 21 8.44 -4.44 7.56
C ALA A 21 7.54 -4.96 8.67
N ARG A 22 7.99 -5.99 9.39
CA ARG A 22 7.25 -6.54 10.51
C ARG A 22 7.04 -5.51 11.62
N THR A 23 8.09 -4.78 11.96
CA THR A 23 8.03 -3.71 12.95
C THR A 23 7.03 -2.64 12.53
N GLU A 24 7.09 -2.24 11.26
CA GLU A 24 6.20 -1.19 10.75
C GLU A 24 4.74 -1.63 10.78
N LEU A 25 4.42 -2.85 10.37
CA LEU A 25 3.05 -3.37 10.40
C LEU A 25 2.48 -3.39 11.83
N ARG A 26 3.30 -3.64 12.82
CA ARG A 26 2.89 -3.69 14.22
C ARG A 26 2.59 -2.33 14.83
N ARG A 27 3.02 -1.25 14.19
CA ARG A 27 2.80 0.11 14.70
C ARG A 27 1.34 0.54 14.66
N TYR A 28 0.54 -0.10 13.81
CA TYR A 28 -0.83 0.35 13.52
C TYR A 28 -1.84 -0.70 13.92
N THR A 29 -2.93 -0.25 14.56
CA THR A 29 -4.08 -1.11 14.86
C THR A 29 -5.06 -1.14 13.71
N GLU A 30 -5.12 -0.07 12.92
CA GLU A 30 -5.98 0.02 11.73
C GLU A 30 -5.13 0.02 10.48
N LYS A 31 -5.23 -1.07 9.72
CA LYS A 31 -4.40 -1.30 8.53
C LYS A 31 -5.28 -1.60 7.33
N ALA A 32 -4.95 -0.97 6.21
CA ALA A 32 -5.68 -1.14 4.95
C ALA A 32 -4.70 -1.34 3.80
N VAL A 33 -5.20 -1.90 2.72
CA VAL A 33 -4.52 -1.99 1.43
C VAL A 33 -5.52 -1.69 0.32
N SER A 34 -5.02 -1.12 -0.78
CA SER A 34 -5.81 -1.01 -2.00
C SER A 34 -6.06 -2.41 -2.57
N ILE A 35 -7.18 -2.58 -3.28
CA ILE A 35 -7.42 -3.81 -4.05
C ILE A 35 -6.29 -4.05 -5.06
N ILE A 36 -5.63 -3.00 -5.55
CA ILE A 36 -4.45 -3.11 -6.41
C ILE A 36 -3.33 -3.86 -5.67
N THR A 37 -3.04 -3.47 -4.44
CA THR A 37 -2.03 -4.14 -3.62
C THR A 37 -2.40 -5.61 -3.38
N TRP A 38 -3.66 -5.87 -3.07
CA TRP A 38 -4.14 -7.25 -2.89
C TRP A 38 -3.83 -8.10 -4.13
N MET A 39 -4.15 -7.57 -5.32
CA MET A 39 -3.88 -8.27 -6.57
C MET A 39 -2.39 -8.50 -6.80
N GLU A 40 -1.57 -7.47 -6.60
CA GLU A 40 -0.12 -7.57 -6.81
C GLU A 40 0.52 -8.60 -5.88
N VAL A 41 0.11 -8.62 -4.61
CA VAL A 41 0.62 -9.59 -3.65
C VAL A 41 0.18 -11.01 -4.02
N MET A 42 -1.09 -11.18 -4.39
CA MET A 42 -1.62 -12.50 -4.77
C MET A 42 -0.97 -13.03 -6.05
N VAL A 43 -0.70 -12.18 -7.03
CA VAL A 43 0.01 -12.58 -8.25
C VAL A 43 1.40 -13.14 -7.93
N GLY A 44 2.07 -12.58 -6.92
CA GLY A 44 3.39 -13.04 -6.51
C GLY A 44 3.38 -14.31 -5.66
N ALA A 45 2.23 -14.73 -5.16
CA ALA A 45 2.12 -15.95 -4.37
C ALA A 45 2.00 -17.17 -5.28
N ASP A 46 2.91 -18.13 -5.15
CA ASP A 46 2.79 -19.37 -5.89
C ASP A 46 1.69 -20.27 -5.28
N HIS A 47 1.41 -21.38 -5.95
CA HIS A 47 0.31 -22.26 -5.55
C HIS A 47 0.39 -22.74 -4.10
N ASP A 48 1.58 -23.05 -3.63
CA ASP A 48 1.78 -23.57 -2.26
C ASP A 48 1.60 -22.49 -1.20
N LEU A 49 1.82 -21.22 -1.56
CA LEU A 49 1.76 -20.09 -0.64
C LEU A 49 0.42 -19.35 -0.69
N GLU A 50 -0.45 -19.69 -1.62
CA GLU A 50 -1.68 -18.92 -1.86
C GLU A 50 -2.56 -18.82 -0.63
N ALA A 51 -2.82 -19.93 0.04
CA ALA A 51 -3.72 -19.96 1.22
C ALA A 51 -3.15 -19.11 2.36
N GLY A 52 -1.86 -19.21 2.63
CA GLY A 52 -1.20 -18.42 3.67
C GLY A 52 -1.20 -16.93 3.35
N THR A 53 -0.99 -16.59 2.09
CA THR A 53 -1.00 -15.21 1.62
C THR A 53 -2.41 -14.60 1.75
N ARG A 54 -3.45 -15.34 1.37
CA ARG A 54 -4.84 -14.89 1.57
C ARG A 54 -5.15 -14.66 3.04
N SER A 55 -4.71 -15.57 3.91
CA SER A 55 -4.91 -15.45 5.33
C SER A 55 -4.23 -14.19 5.88
N PHE A 56 -3.00 -13.93 5.46
CA PHE A 56 -2.28 -12.72 5.82
C PHE A 56 -3.05 -11.47 5.39
N LEU A 57 -3.49 -11.42 4.13
CA LEU A 57 -4.21 -10.26 3.59
C LEU A 57 -5.58 -10.06 4.25
N SER A 58 -6.18 -11.11 4.80
CA SER A 58 -7.47 -10.99 5.50
C SER A 58 -7.39 -10.14 6.77
N GLY A 59 -6.19 -9.86 7.27
CA GLY A 59 -5.99 -8.97 8.41
C GLY A 59 -6.03 -7.49 8.07
N PHE A 60 -6.23 -7.14 6.80
CA PHE A 60 -6.28 -5.75 6.33
C PHE A 60 -7.67 -5.43 5.81
N ASP A 61 -8.08 -4.16 5.94
CA ASP A 61 -9.23 -3.65 5.21
C ASP A 61 -8.84 -3.49 3.74
N ILE A 62 -9.54 -4.16 2.84
CA ILE A 62 -9.26 -4.08 1.41
C ILE A 62 -10.19 -3.03 0.81
N VAL A 63 -9.60 -1.97 0.25
CA VAL A 63 -10.34 -0.84 -0.27
C VAL A 63 -10.47 -0.96 -1.79
N ALA A 64 -11.71 -1.05 -2.26
CA ALA A 64 -12.02 -1.11 -3.69
C ALA A 64 -11.78 0.26 -4.34
N VAL A 65 -11.55 0.24 -5.65
CA VAL A 65 -11.42 1.46 -6.44
C VAL A 65 -12.83 1.91 -6.85
N ASP A 66 -13.26 3.04 -6.30
CA ASP A 66 -14.51 3.66 -6.70
C ASP A 66 -14.25 4.83 -7.66
N GLU A 67 -15.29 5.53 -8.05
CA GLU A 67 -15.19 6.64 -8.98
C GLU A 67 -14.32 7.78 -8.43
N GLU A 68 -14.47 8.10 -7.15
CA GLU A 68 -13.69 9.17 -6.52
C GLU A 68 -12.20 8.85 -6.50
N ILE A 69 -11.84 7.62 -6.15
CA ILE A 69 -10.46 7.16 -6.19
C ILE A 69 -9.93 7.17 -7.62
N ALA A 70 -10.72 6.70 -8.57
CA ALA A 70 -10.31 6.66 -9.97
C ALA A 70 -10.00 8.07 -10.51
N GLU A 71 -10.85 9.05 -10.23
CA GLU A 71 -10.61 10.42 -10.69
C GLU A 71 -9.38 11.03 -10.02
N ARG A 72 -9.20 10.79 -8.73
CA ARG A 72 -8.00 11.26 -8.01
C ARG A 72 -6.74 10.63 -8.57
N ALA A 73 -6.78 9.34 -8.90
CA ALA A 73 -5.65 8.62 -9.47
C ALA A 73 -5.24 9.19 -10.84
N VAL A 74 -6.22 9.52 -11.68
CA VAL A 74 -5.94 10.16 -12.97
C VAL A 74 -5.23 11.49 -12.77
N SER A 75 -5.71 12.31 -11.83
CA SER A 75 -5.10 13.59 -11.50
C SER A 75 -3.67 13.44 -11.00
N LEU A 76 -3.43 12.49 -10.09
CA LEU A 76 -2.09 12.24 -9.54
C LEU A 76 -1.12 11.75 -10.60
N ARG A 77 -1.56 10.86 -11.48
CA ARG A 77 -0.71 10.38 -12.56
C ARG A 77 -0.30 11.51 -13.51
N ARG A 78 -1.22 12.39 -13.85
CA ARG A 78 -0.93 13.54 -14.72
C ARG A 78 0.06 14.51 -14.07
N SER A 79 -0.10 14.76 -12.76
CA SER A 79 0.71 15.74 -12.03
C SER A 79 2.10 15.22 -11.70
N HIS A 80 2.23 13.94 -11.35
CA HIS A 80 3.45 13.37 -10.79
C HIS A 80 4.14 12.37 -11.70
N ARG A 81 3.54 12.00 -12.82
CA ARG A 81 4.09 11.06 -13.81
C ARG A 81 4.46 9.70 -13.22
N ILE A 82 3.70 9.27 -12.25
CA ILE A 82 3.87 7.95 -11.63
C ILE A 82 3.04 6.90 -12.39
N LYS A 83 3.35 5.62 -12.19
CA LYS A 83 2.59 4.54 -12.80
C LYS A 83 1.16 4.53 -12.28
N LEU A 84 0.22 4.11 -13.13
CA LEU A 84 -1.19 4.12 -12.75
C LEU A 84 -1.49 3.29 -11.48
N PRO A 85 -0.93 2.09 -11.28
CA PRO A 85 -1.16 1.36 -10.02
C PRO A 85 -0.72 2.17 -8.79
N ASP A 86 0.44 2.83 -8.86
CA ASP A 86 0.92 3.67 -7.76
C ASP A 86 0.00 4.87 -7.53
N ALA A 87 -0.49 5.46 -8.61
CA ALA A 87 -1.45 6.58 -8.52
C ALA A 87 -2.74 6.14 -7.83
N VAL A 88 -3.24 4.93 -8.12
CA VAL A 88 -4.44 4.38 -7.48
C VAL A 88 -4.21 4.17 -5.99
N ILE A 89 -3.06 3.62 -5.61
CA ILE A 89 -2.71 3.39 -4.20
C ILE A 89 -2.67 4.73 -3.46
N TRP A 90 -1.99 5.71 -4.01
CA TRP A 90 -1.89 7.04 -3.39
C TRP A 90 -3.25 7.74 -3.31
N ALA A 91 -4.03 7.66 -4.39
CA ALA A 91 -5.39 8.22 -4.41
C ALA A 91 -6.27 7.61 -3.32
N THR A 92 -6.16 6.31 -3.10
CA THR A 92 -6.91 5.62 -2.05
C THR A 92 -6.57 6.20 -0.68
N ALA A 93 -5.29 6.42 -0.40
CA ALA A 93 -4.85 7.01 0.85
C ALA A 93 -5.40 8.44 1.00
N GLN A 94 -5.33 9.25 -0.04
CA GLN A 94 -5.81 10.63 0.02
C GLN A 94 -7.32 10.73 0.21
N VAL A 95 -8.08 9.96 -0.56
CA VAL A 95 -9.55 9.99 -0.49
C VAL A 95 -10.05 9.57 0.89
N HIS A 96 -9.42 8.58 1.49
CA HIS A 96 -9.83 8.06 2.80
C HIS A 96 -9.05 8.64 3.98
N ALA A 97 -8.23 9.65 3.74
CA ALA A 97 -7.42 10.30 4.78
C ALA A 97 -6.56 9.30 5.57
N MET A 98 -5.95 8.36 4.87
CA MET A 98 -5.03 7.38 5.45
C MET A 98 -3.59 7.79 5.20
N LEU A 99 -2.70 7.36 6.10
CA LEU A 99 -1.26 7.53 5.91
C LEU A 99 -0.76 6.47 4.91
N LEU A 100 -0.16 6.91 3.82
CA LEU A 100 0.47 6.00 2.86
C LEU A 100 1.83 5.57 3.41
N VAL A 101 2.01 4.29 3.65
CA VAL A 101 3.28 3.73 4.12
C VAL A 101 3.93 3.00 2.95
N THR A 102 5.08 3.50 2.51
CA THR A 102 5.77 3.00 1.32
C THR A 102 7.28 3.07 1.49
N ARG A 103 7.99 2.16 0.82
CA ARG A 103 9.45 2.22 0.71
C ARG A 103 9.90 2.92 -0.59
N ASN A 104 8.96 3.23 -1.47
CA ASN A 104 9.24 3.83 -2.78
C ASN A 104 9.34 5.35 -2.66
N THR A 105 10.51 5.86 -2.33
CA THR A 105 10.76 7.29 -2.21
C THR A 105 11.04 7.95 -3.56
N LYS A 106 11.21 7.16 -4.60
CA LYS A 106 11.43 7.68 -5.95
C LYS A 106 10.14 8.25 -6.54
N ASP A 107 9.02 7.56 -6.35
CA ASP A 107 7.74 7.94 -6.96
C ASP A 107 6.81 8.69 -6.00
N PHE A 108 6.97 8.49 -4.68
CA PHE A 108 6.13 9.16 -3.70
C PHE A 108 6.94 10.19 -2.89
N PRO A 109 6.43 11.41 -2.74
CA PRO A 109 7.18 12.47 -2.08
C PRO A 109 7.21 12.29 -0.55
N VAL A 110 8.39 12.05 0.01
CA VAL A 110 8.57 11.88 1.46
C VAL A 110 8.32 13.16 2.26
N GLY A 111 8.32 14.32 1.61
CA GLY A 111 7.99 15.58 2.25
C GLY A 111 6.50 15.80 2.46
N ASP A 112 5.66 14.98 1.83
CA ASP A 112 4.22 15.05 2.00
C ASP A 112 3.84 14.45 3.36
N PRO A 113 3.07 15.16 4.21
CA PRO A 113 2.71 14.63 5.54
C PRO A 113 1.82 13.38 5.46
N GLY A 114 1.20 13.11 4.33
CA GLY A 114 0.41 11.90 4.10
C GLY A 114 1.22 10.70 3.65
N VAL A 115 2.55 10.84 3.50
CA VAL A 115 3.43 9.77 3.01
C VAL A 115 4.52 9.50 4.06
N ARG A 116 4.67 8.24 4.43
CA ARG A 116 5.70 7.80 5.35
C ARG A 116 6.59 6.75 4.70
N ALA A 117 7.90 6.99 4.69
CA ALA A 117 8.90 6.02 4.26
C ALA A 117 9.61 5.50 5.51
N PRO A 118 9.21 4.32 6.03
CA PRO A 118 9.66 3.88 7.36
C PRO A 118 11.08 3.34 7.40
N TYR A 119 11.60 2.86 6.27
CA TYR A 119 12.94 2.28 6.20
C TYR A 119 13.37 2.20 4.74
N SER A 120 14.67 1.97 4.53
CA SER A 120 15.23 1.64 3.21
C SER A 120 16.02 0.32 3.31
N LEU A 121 16.13 -0.37 2.20
CA LEU A 121 16.87 -1.63 2.13
C LEU A 121 18.15 -1.48 1.32
#